data_e326f05f16ca8e3935046a1b9da3a554
#
_entry.id   e326f05f16ca8e3935046a1b9da3a554
#
_cell.length_a   1.000
_cell.length_b   1.000
_cell.length_c   1.000
_cell.angle_alpha   90.00
_cell.angle_beta   90.00
_cell.angle_gamma   90.00
#
_symmetry.space_group_name_H-M   'P 1'
#
loop_
_entity.id
_entity.type
_entity.pdbx_description
1 polymer ?
#
loop_
_entity_poly.entity_id
_entity_poly.type
_entity_poly.pdbx_seq_one_letter_code
_entity_poly.pdbx_strand_id
1 'polypeptide(L)'
;MISEPALDRLSAMFQGPDVTGTRYQLLSVLGRGGMGVVYLARDTVLDREVALKIVERPSEDANEARILARLEHPGIVPVHDFGELPDGRLFYATKRVRGDRLDRWMASGRDLSERLGVFLRVCETVAFAHAHGVVHRDLKPENVMVGEFGEVLVLDWGVATTPSQSAASQRRIVGTTEYMAPEQARGEAVDHRADVFALGAMLESIAELAPVLAIARKARSDEPASRYQDVQSLAADVSRFLAGRAVEAHRERLVDRLARFGRRYRLPILLVLTYLVARILLLWLVHV
;
A
#
# COMPACT_ATOMS: atom_id res chain seq x y z
N MET A 1 11.69 24.96 41.04
CA MET A 1 10.47 25.71 40.66
C MET A 1 10.43 25.71 39.13
N ILE A 2 9.44 25.08 38.52
CA ILE A 2 9.23 25.13 37.06
C ILE A 2 8.67 26.53 36.77
N SER A 3 9.25 27.25 35.80
CA SER A 3 8.79 28.61 35.48
C SER A 3 7.37 28.58 34.86
N GLU A 4 6.56 29.61 35.10
CA GLU A 4 5.20 29.75 34.54
C GLU A 4 5.17 29.48 33.01
N PRO A 5 6.10 30.01 32.19
CA PRO A 5 6.15 29.69 30.75
C PRO A 5 6.45 28.25 30.42
N ALA A 6 7.09 27.51 31.34
CA ALA A 6 7.32 26.06 31.17
C ALA A 6 6.10 25.24 31.57
N LEU A 7 5.33 25.68 32.56
CA LEU A 7 4.04 25.13 32.92
C LEU A 7 2.99 25.38 31.86
N ASP A 8 2.96 26.57 31.25
CA ASP A 8 2.07 26.84 30.10
C ASP A 8 2.41 26.05 28.88
N ARG A 9 3.70 25.82 28.57
CA ARG A 9 4.12 24.92 27.50
C ARG A 9 3.78 23.46 27.79
N LEU A 10 3.93 23.03 29.03
CA LEU A 10 3.53 21.67 29.46
C LEU A 10 2.01 21.51 29.38
N SER A 11 1.23 22.48 29.87
CA SER A 11 -0.23 22.44 29.80
C SER A 11 -0.73 22.49 28.35
N ALA A 12 -0.11 23.28 27.47
CA ALA A 12 -0.40 23.30 26.04
C ALA A 12 -0.03 21.98 25.33
N MET A 13 0.98 21.24 25.82
CA MET A 13 1.32 19.89 25.33
C MET A 13 0.31 18.82 25.81
N PHE A 14 -0.39 19.06 26.93
CA PHE A 14 -1.43 18.18 27.46
C PHE A 14 -2.85 18.59 27.04
N GLN A 15 -3.09 19.84 26.66
CA GLN A 15 -4.34 20.28 26.05
C GLN A 15 -4.24 19.98 24.56
N GLY A 16 -5.12 19.08 24.07
CA GLY A 16 -5.28 18.85 22.65
C GLY A 16 -5.64 20.16 21.91
N PRO A 17 -5.63 20.17 20.58
CA PRO A 17 -6.00 21.36 19.81
C PRO A 17 -7.42 21.80 20.14
N ASP A 18 -7.64 23.12 20.15
CA ASP A 18 -8.97 23.67 20.34
C ASP A 18 -9.84 23.38 19.11
N VAL A 19 -10.86 22.56 19.30
CA VAL A 19 -11.85 22.21 18.28
C VAL A 19 -13.19 22.89 18.52
N THR A 20 -13.24 23.90 19.40
CA THR A 20 -14.45 24.69 19.71
C THR A 20 -15.03 25.30 18.43
N GLY A 21 -16.34 25.25 18.27
CA GLY A 21 -17.03 25.75 17.07
C GLY A 21 -17.05 24.72 15.91
N THR A 22 -16.39 23.58 16.05
CA THR A 22 -16.54 22.44 15.12
C THR A 22 -17.57 21.44 15.67
N ARG A 23 -18.00 20.53 14.83
CA ARG A 23 -18.86 19.40 15.25
C ARG A 23 -18.08 18.21 15.84
N TYR A 24 -16.78 18.34 16.02
CA TYR A 24 -15.91 17.25 16.44
C TYR A 24 -15.54 17.34 17.92
N GLN A 25 -15.58 16.19 18.59
CA GLN A 25 -15.07 15.98 19.93
C GLN A 25 -13.86 15.05 19.86
N LEU A 26 -12.69 15.51 20.30
CA LEU A 26 -11.48 14.70 20.34
C LEU A 26 -11.61 13.63 21.43
N LEU A 27 -11.23 12.38 21.09
CA LEU A 27 -11.27 11.25 22.01
C LEU A 27 -9.85 10.80 22.39
N SER A 28 -9.00 10.52 21.40
CA SER A 28 -7.62 10.06 21.61
C SER A 28 -6.74 10.37 20.41
N VAL A 29 -5.43 10.27 20.58
CA VAL A 29 -4.48 10.36 19.46
C VAL A 29 -4.38 9.00 18.79
N LEU A 30 -4.58 8.93 17.47
CA LEU A 30 -4.36 7.75 16.64
C LEU A 30 -2.91 7.66 16.13
N GLY A 31 -2.31 8.81 15.80
CA GLY A 31 -0.95 8.86 15.30
C GLY A 31 -0.38 10.28 15.28
N ARG A 32 0.96 10.37 15.28
CA ARG A 32 1.72 11.61 15.12
C ARG A 32 2.74 11.40 14.00
N GLY A 33 2.85 12.34 13.10
CA GLY A 33 3.80 12.31 11.99
C GLY A 33 4.32 13.70 11.64
N GLY A 34 5.24 13.77 10.68
CA GLY A 34 5.82 15.05 10.23
C GLY A 34 4.84 16.03 9.57
N MET A 35 3.63 15.57 9.24
CA MET A 35 2.57 16.33 8.57
C MET A 35 1.42 16.68 9.51
N GLY A 36 1.53 16.38 10.80
CA GLY A 36 0.50 16.70 11.78
C GLY A 36 0.11 15.55 12.69
N VAL A 37 -0.99 15.71 13.38
CA VAL A 37 -1.50 14.75 14.36
C VAL A 37 -2.88 14.27 13.92
N VAL A 38 -3.06 12.95 13.93
CA VAL A 38 -4.35 12.30 13.65
C VAL A 38 -5.01 11.92 14.97
N TYR A 39 -6.22 12.40 15.18
CA TYR A 39 -7.03 12.14 16.35
C TYR A 39 -8.18 11.20 16.00
N LEU A 40 -8.51 10.31 16.92
CA LEU A 40 -9.84 9.73 16.97
C LEU A 40 -10.78 10.83 17.46
N ALA A 41 -11.81 11.14 16.70
CA ALA A 41 -12.82 12.12 17.08
C ALA A 41 -14.23 11.56 16.87
N ARG A 42 -15.19 12.10 17.63
CA ARG A 42 -16.62 11.85 17.44
C ARG A 42 -17.22 13.01 16.67
N ASP A 43 -17.84 12.73 15.53
CA ASP A 43 -18.73 13.64 14.82
C ASP A 43 -20.05 13.67 15.61
N THR A 44 -20.30 14.75 16.35
CA THR A 44 -21.45 14.88 17.26
C THR A 44 -22.78 15.06 16.54
N VAL A 45 -22.75 15.43 15.25
CA VAL A 45 -23.95 15.60 14.42
C VAL A 45 -24.42 14.28 13.85
N LEU A 46 -23.47 13.46 13.34
CA LEU A 46 -23.77 12.18 12.73
C LEU A 46 -23.58 11.00 13.68
N ASP A 47 -23.19 11.25 14.92
CA ASP A 47 -22.94 10.27 16.01
C ASP A 47 -22.03 9.12 15.57
N ARG A 48 -20.91 9.45 14.92
CA ARG A 48 -19.94 8.46 14.40
C ARG A 48 -18.51 8.82 14.77
N GLU A 49 -17.65 7.81 14.79
CA GLU A 49 -16.21 8.01 14.94
C GLU A 49 -15.55 8.31 13.60
N VAL A 50 -14.64 9.25 13.60
CA VAL A 50 -13.85 9.70 12.46
C VAL A 50 -12.37 9.78 12.83
N ALA A 51 -11.49 9.72 11.83
CA ALA A 51 -10.11 10.13 11.98
C ALA A 51 -10.01 11.61 11.59
N LEU A 52 -9.63 12.47 12.54
CA LEU A 52 -9.47 13.91 12.34
C LEU A 52 -7.98 14.23 12.27
N LYS A 53 -7.48 14.55 11.09
CA LYS A 53 -6.09 15.01 10.90
C LYS A 53 -6.04 16.53 11.03
N ILE A 54 -5.23 17.00 11.98
CA ILE A 54 -4.96 18.44 12.16
C ILE A 54 -3.58 18.71 11.58
N VAL A 55 -3.54 19.70 10.73
CA VAL A 55 -2.50 20.00 9.79
C VAL A 55 -1.63 21.13 10.32
N GLU A 56 -0.33 20.91 10.44
CA GLU A 56 0.59 21.93 10.96
C GLU A 56 1.05 22.94 9.88
N ARG A 57 0.95 22.58 8.60
CA ARG A 57 1.42 23.40 7.47
C ARG A 57 0.31 23.61 6.44
N PRO A 58 -0.45 24.70 6.56
CA PRO A 58 -1.68 24.93 5.79
C PRO A 58 -1.54 24.84 4.26
N SER A 59 -0.39 25.21 3.69
CA SER A 59 -0.21 25.26 2.24
C SER A 59 0.08 23.90 1.58
N GLU A 60 0.74 22.99 2.31
CA GLU A 60 1.14 21.68 1.76
C GLU A 60 0.05 20.63 2.02
N ASP A 61 -0.54 20.66 3.19
CA ASP A 61 -1.44 19.62 3.68
C ASP A 61 -2.91 19.85 3.27
N ALA A 62 -3.30 21.08 2.92
CA ALA A 62 -4.57 21.34 2.22
C ALA A 62 -4.61 20.66 0.85
N ASN A 63 -3.44 20.38 0.26
CA ASN A 63 -3.33 19.65 -0.99
C ASN A 63 -3.70 18.18 -0.84
N GLU A 64 -3.32 17.54 0.27
CA GLU A 64 -3.70 16.14 0.56
C GLU A 64 -5.22 15.98 0.60
N ALA A 65 -5.92 16.83 1.35
CA ALA A 65 -7.38 16.78 1.42
C ALA A 65 -8.03 16.97 0.04
N ARG A 66 -7.48 17.85 -0.81
CA ARG A 66 -7.97 18.08 -2.17
C ARG A 66 -7.70 16.89 -3.08
N ILE A 67 -6.55 16.23 -2.95
CA ILE A 67 -6.21 15.01 -3.70
C ILE A 67 -7.18 13.90 -3.29
N LEU A 68 -7.32 13.64 -1.99
CA LEU A 68 -8.24 12.64 -1.47
C LEU A 68 -9.69 12.87 -1.92
N ALA A 69 -10.14 14.12 -1.91
CA ALA A 69 -11.50 14.47 -2.34
C ALA A 69 -11.78 14.22 -3.84
N ARG A 70 -10.73 14.11 -4.66
CA ARG A 70 -10.84 13.79 -6.10
C ARG A 70 -10.73 12.30 -6.40
N LEU A 71 -10.19 11.53 -5.47
CA LEU A 71 -9.92 10.11 -5.65
C LEU A 71 -11.01 9.27 -4.99
N GLU A 72 -12.08 9.01 -5.73
CA GLU A 72 -13.17 8.13 -5.29
C GLU A 72 -12.86 6.68 -5.64
N HIS A 73 -12.26 5.96 -4.71
CA HIS A 73 -11.91 4.54 -4.88
C HIS A 73 -12.05 3.78 -3.55
N PRO A 74 -12.54 2.53 -3.52
CA PRO A 74 -12.71 1.75 -2.29
C PRO A 74 -11.42 1.52 -1.50
N GLY A 75 -10.26 1.58 -2.15
CA GLY A 75 -8.94 1.49 -1.50
C GLY A 75 -8.39 2.82 -1.02
N ILE A 76 -9.13 3.93 -1.12
CA ILE A 76 -8.74 5.27 -0.66
C ILE A 76 -9.74 5.73 0.40
N VAL A 77 -9.22 6.28 1.49
CA VAL A 77 -10.07 6.73 2.59
C VAL A 77 -10.85 7.99 2.16
N PRO A 78 -12.19 7.96 2.19
CA PRO A 78 -12.97 9.13 1.81
C PRO A 78 -12.83 10.27 2.82
N VAL A 79 -12.67 11.50 2.31
CA VAL A 79 -12.76 12.73 3.10
C VAL A 79 -14.23 13.02 3.37
N HIS A 80 -14.56 13.23 4.63
CA HIS A 80 -15.91 13.54 5.08
C HIS A 80 -16.13 15.03 5.31
N ASP A 81 -15.05 15.75 5.65
CA ASP A 81 -15.11 17.16 5.98
C ASP A 81 -13.73 17.81 5.92
N PHE A 82 -13.71 19.11 5.69
CA PHE A 82 -12.51 19.94 5.69
C PHE A 82 -12.86 21.30 6.27
N GLY A 83 -12.01 21.82 7.16
CA GLY A 83 -12.28 23.09 7.81
C GLY A 83 -11.04 23.71 8.45
N GLU A 84 -11.27 24.81 9.14
CA GLU A 84 -10.28 25.57 9.87
C GLU A 84 -10.64 25.62 11.36
N LEU A 85 -9.65 25.44 12.22
CA LEU A 85 -9.78 25.55 13.67
C LEU A 85 -9.70 27.01 14.12
N PRO A 86 -10.15 27.34 15.36
CA PRO A 86 -10.07 28.71 15.89
C PRO A 86 -8.66 29.31 15.89
N ASP A 87 -7.63 28.51 15.95
CA ASP A 87 -6.22 28.90 15.90
C ASP A 87 -5.62 29.02 14.49
N GLY A 88 -6.45 28.90 13.44
CA GLY A 88 -6.05 28.99 12.03
C GLY A 88 -5.45 27.74 11.43
N ARG A 89 -5.30 26.65 12.21
CA ARG A 89 -4.87 25.37 11.65
C ARG A 89 -5.99 24.72 10.84
N LEU A 90 -5.61 24.08 9.76
CA LEU A 90 -6.56 23.31 8.96
C LEU A 90 -6.75 21.91 9.54
N PHE A 91 -7.94 21.36 9.35
CA PHE A 91 -8.23 19.95 9.63
C PHE A 91 -9.01 19.32 8.49
N TYR A 92 -8.92 18.00 8.40
CA TYR A 92 -9.86 17.21 7.62
C TYR A 92 -10.24 15.94 8.36
N ALA A 93 -11.51 15.54 8.18
CA ALA A 93 -12.07 14.35 8.75
C ALA A 93 -12.19 13.27 7.69
N THR A 94 -11.77 12.05 8.02
CA THR A 94 -11.89 10.88 7.16
C THR A 94 -12.61 9.75 7.87
N LYS A 95 -13.00 8.72 7.13
CA LYS A 95 -13.49 7.47 7.71
C LYS A 95 -12.44 6.95 8.73
N ARG A 96 -12.88 6.61 9.94
CA ARG A 96 -12.05 5.80 10.84
C ARG A 96 -11.85 4.41 10.25
N VAL A 97 -10.61 4.03 10.01
CA VAL A 97 -10.25 2.67 9.62
C VAL A 97 -9.99 1.84 10.87
N ARG A 98 -10.70 0.72 11.03
CA ARG A 98 -10.45 -0.28 12.06
C ARG A 98 -9.73 -1.45 11.41
N GLY A 99 -8.63 -1.89 11.99
CA GLY A 99 -7.80 -2.96 11.46
C GLY A 99 -6.33 -2.74 11.76
N ASP A 100 -5.48 -3.49 11.11
CA ASP A 100 -4.04 -3.48 11.30
C ASP A 100 -3.32 -2.81 10.13
N ARG A 101 -2.20 -2.16 10.44
CA ARG A 101 -1.24 -1.74 9.42
C ARG A 101 -0.68 -2.98 8.72
N LEU A 102 -0.35 -2.86 7.45
CA LEU A 102 0.10 -3.99 6.63
C LEU A 102 1.35 -4.67 7.21
N ASP A 103 2.29 -3.91 7.79
CA ASP A 103 3.49 -4.47 8.44
C ASP A 103 3.11 -5.44 9.57
N ARG A 104 2.17 -5.05 10.45
CA ARG A 104 1.67 -5.89 11.54
C ARG A 104 0.80 -7.04 11.03
N TRP A 105 -0.06 -6.75 10.06
CA TRP A 105 -0.93 -7.73 9.45
C TRP A 105 -0.12 -8.86 8.78
N MET A 106 0.97 -8.54 8.09
CA MET A 106 1.88 -9.55 7.52
C MET A 106 2.58 -10.40 8.57
N ALA A 107 2.93 -9.83 9.72
CA ALA A 107 3.57 -10.54 10.82
C ALA A 107 2.65 -11.56 11.52
N SER A 108 1.33 -11.53 11.28
CA SER A 108 0.35 -12.40 11.94
C SER A 108 0.24 -13.82 11.34
N GLY A 109 1.23 -14.27 10.55
CA GLY A 109 1.31 -15.66 10.06
C GLY A 109 0.39 -15.97 8.87
N ARG A 110 -0.02 -14.96 8.11
CA ARG A 110 -0.84 -15.12 6.90
C ARG A 110 -0.13 -15.91 5.82
N ASP A 111 -0.87 -16.66 5.03
CA ASP A 111 -0.28 -17.38 3.91
C ASP A 111 0.13 -16.44 2.77
N LEU A 112 0.97 -16.95 1.87
CA LEU A 112 1.49 -16.16 0.75
C LEU A 112 0.37 -15.69 -0.20
N SER A 113 -0.65 -16.49 -0.42
CA SER A 113 -1.75 -16.15 -1.33
C SER A 113 -2.57 -14.99 -0.78
N GLU A 114 -2.85 -15.00 0.53
CA GLU A 114 -3.52 -13.88 1.22
C GLU A 114 -2.69 -12.60 1.13
N ARG A 115 -1.37 -12.67 1.42
CA ARG A 115 -0.47 -11.52 1.35
C ARG A 115 -0.41 -10.93 -0.06
N LEU A 116 -0.28 -11.77 -1.08
CA LEU A 116 -0.28 -11.33 -2.48
C LEU A 116 -1.65 -10.80 -2.91
N GLY A 117 -2.74 -11.35 -2.37
CA GLY A 117 -4.10 -10.83 -2.59
C GLY A 117 -4.26 -9.40 -2.07
N VAL A 118 -3.75 -9.11 -0.86
CA VAL A 118 -3.72 -7.75 -0.31
C VAL A 118 -2.83 -6.84 -1.14
N PHE A 119 -1.64 -7.30 -1.54
CA PHE A 119 -0.74 -6.55 -2.41
C PHE A 119 -1.39 -6.15 -3.74
N LEU A 120 -2.15 -7.04 -4.37
CA LEU A 120 -2.87 -6.73 -5.60
C LEU A 120 -3.90 -5.62 -5.41
N ARG A 121 -4.61 -5.58 -4.27
CA ARG A 121 -5.55 -4.49 -3.96
C ARG A 121 -4.82 -3.15 -3.75
N VAL A 122 -3.61 -3.16 -3.16
CA VAL A 122 -2.76 -1.96 -3.11
C VAL A 122 -2.41 -1.51 -4.53
N CYS A 123 -2.00 -2.44 -5.40
CA CYS A 123 -1.72 -2.13 -6.81
C CYS A 123 -2.93 -1.53 -7.53
N GLU A 124 -4.14 -2.07 -7.34
CA GLU A 124 -5.38 -1.53 -7.93
C GLU A 124 -5.61 -0.08 -7.50
N THR A 125 -5.44 0.21 -6.21
CA THR A 125 -5.61 1.54 -5.64
C THR A 125 -4.59 2.54 -6.21
N VAL A 126 -3.32 2.14 -6.28
CA VAL A 126 -2.24 2.99 -6.81
C VAL A 126 -2.41 3.20 -8.32
N ALA A 127 -2.79 2.16 -9.06
CA ALA A 127 -3.07 2.25 -10.48
C ALA A 127 -4.24 3.23 -10.78
N PHE A 128 -5.28 3.21 -9.95
CA PHE A 128 -6.38 4.17 -10.03
C PHE A 128 -5.88 5.61 -9.83
N ALA A 129 -5.07 5.86 -8.79
CA ALA A 129 -4.49 7.18 -8.54
C ALA A 129 -3.62 7.65 -9.71
N HIS A 130 -2.78 6.78 -10.26
CA HIS A 130 -1.94 7.08 -11.44
C HIS A 130 -2.78 7.45 -12.67
N ALA A 131 -3.90 6.76 -12.91
CA ALA A 131 -4.83 7.10 -13.99
C ALA A 131 -5.45 8.50 -13.82
N HIS A 132 -5.52 9.01 -12.59
CA HIS A 132 -5.95 10.38 -12.26
C HIS A 132 -4.80 11.37 -12.13
N GLY A 133 -3.59 10.97 -12.55
CA GLY A 133 -2.40 11.82 -12.53
C GLY A 133 -1.83 12.06 -11.13
N VAL A 134 -2.14 11.22 -10.15
CA VAL A 134 -1.63 11.33 -8.78
C VAL A 134 -0.58 10.26 -8.52
N VAL A 135 0.61 10.67 -8.06
CA VAL A 135 1.72 9.80 -7.65
C VAL A 135 1.88 9.90 -6.15
N HIS A 136 1.93 8.76 -5.45
CA HIS A 136 1.91 8.72 -3.97
C HIS A 136 3.23 9.17 -3.33
N ARG A 137 4.38 8.65 -3.81
CA ARG A 137 5.77 8.97 -3.40
C ARG A 137 6.22 8.51 -2.00
N ASP A 138 5.34 8.02 -1.15
CA ASP A 138 5.69 7.47 0.17
C ASP A 138 4.95 6.14 0.43
N LEU A 139 4.89 5.27 -0.59
CA LEU A 139 4.31 3.94 -0.43
C LEU A 139 5.21 3.07 0.44
N LYS A 140 4.63 2.53 1.52
CA LYS A 140 5.27 1.61 2.45
C LYS A 140 4.21 0.84 3.23
N PRO A 141 4.53 -0.30 3.86
CA PRO A 141 3.55 -1.10 4.61
C PRO A 141 2.83 -0.32 5.71
N GLU A 142 3.50 0.68 6.31
CA GLU A 142 2.92 1.54 7.33
C GLU A 142 1.79 2.44 6.81
N ASN A 143 1.81 2.76 5.52
CA ASN A 143 0.80 3.59 4.87
C ASN A 143 -0.31 2.75 4.21
N VAL A 144 -0.39 1.46 4.55
CA VAL A 144 -1.47 0.57 4.11
C VAL A 144 -2.14 -0.03 5.34
N MET A 145 -3.47 0.01 5.38
CA MET A 145 -4.27 -0.66 6.39
C MET A 145 -5.11 -1.78 5.79
N VAL A 146 -5.17 -2.90 6.53
CA VAL A 146 -6.08 -4.01 6.26
C VAL A 146 -7.15 -3.99 7.33
N GLY A 147 -8.38 -3.68 6.95
CA GLY A 147 -9.51 -3.57 7.85
C GLY A 147 -10.04 -4.92 8.32
N GLU A 148 -10.89 -4.88 9.35
CA GLU A 148 -11.49 -6.06 9.99
C GLU A 148 -12.32 -6.91 9.03
N PHE A 149 -12.89 -6.30 7.98
CA PHE A 149 -13.68 -6.98 6.96
C PHE A 149 -12.90 -7.25 5.66
N GLY A 150 -11.57 -7.12 5.73
CA GLY A 150 -10.66 -7.38 4.61
C GLY A 150 -10.53 -6.23 3.61
N GLU A 151 -11.07 -5.03 3.89
CA GLU A 151 -10.80 -3.85 3.08
C GLU A 151 -9.32 -3.49 3.16
N VAL A 152 -8.74 -3.07 2.03
CA VAL A 152 -7.34 -2.62 1.94
C VAL A 152 -7.35 -1.15 1.56
N LEU A 153 -6.75 -0.33 2.39
CA LEU A 153 -6.78 1.12 2.27
C LEU A 153 -5.36 1.68 2.24
N VAL A 154 -5.05 2.46 1.22
CA VAL A 154 -3.82 3.23 1.12
C VAL A 154 -4.04 4.58 1.77
N LEU A 155 -3.18 4.92 2.72
CA LEU A 155 -3.24 6.11 3.56
C LEU A 155 -2.11 7.08 3.20
N ASP A 156 -2.18 8.30 3.77
CA ASP A 156 -1.11 9.30 3.79
C ASP A 156 -0.65 9.77 2.41
N TRP A 157 -1.56 10.44 1.70
CA TRP A 157 -1.33 11.06 0.39
C TRP A 157 -0.69 12.46 0.49
N GLY A 158 -0.15 12.83 1.67
CA GLY A 158 0.36 14.17 1.96
C GLY A 158 1.57 14.60 1.16
N VAL A 159 2.33 13.64 0.60
CA VAL A 159 3.46 13.90 -0.31
C VAL A 159 3.11 13.62 -1.77
N ALA A 160 1.86 13.21 -2.02
CA ALA A 160 1.38 12.97 -3.37
C ALA A 160 1.40 14.24 -4.21
N THR A 161 1.71 14.10 -5.49
CA THR A 161 1.80 15.23 -6.43
C THR A 161 1.07 14.94 -7.71
N THR A 162 0.59 16.02 -8.32
CA THR A 162 0.11 16.02 -9.69
C THR A 162 1.21 16.50 -10.65
N PRO A 163 1.14 16.21 -11.95
CA PRO A 163 2.15 16.64 -12.92
C PRO A 163 2.45 18.14 -12.92
N SER A 164 1.45 18.97 -12.60
CA SER A 164 1.61 20.43 -12.50
C SER A 164 2.38 20.89 -11.25
N GLN A 165 2.49 20.05 -10.24
CA GLN A 165 3.16 20.35 -8.96
C GLN A 165 4.56 19.73 -8.87
N SER A 166 4.87 18.76 -9.72
CA SER A 166 6.14 18.02 -9.68
C SER A 166 7.37 18.92 -9.77
N ALA A 167 7.31 19.99 -10.55
CA ALA A 167 8.43 20.92 -10.73
C ALA A 167 8.79 21.73 -9.48
N ALA A 168 7.80 22.02 -8.61
CA ALA A 168 8.01 22.83 -7.39
C ALA A 168 8.44 21.97 -6.19
N SER A 169 8.01 20.68 -6.15
CA SER A 169 8.30 19.75 -5.05
C SER A 169 9.55 18.89 -5.26
N GLN A 170 10.26 19.04 -6.38
CA GLN A 170 11.44 18.23 -6.76
C GLN A 170 12.65 18.34 -5.81
N ARG A 171 12.67 19.30 -4.88
CA ARG A 171 13.81 19.52 -3.98
C ARG A 171 13.66 18.90 -2.59
N ARG A 172 12.59 18.20 -2.34
CA ARG A 172 12.32 17.63 -1.01
C ARG A 172 12.52 16.13 -1.03
N ILE A 173 13.53 15.65 -0.33
CA ILE A 173 13.71 14.23 -0.04
C ILE A 173 12.65 13.86 1.00
N VAL A 174 11.61 13.15 0.58
CA VAL A 174 10.52 12.68 1.44
C VAL A 174 10.30 11.20 1.18
N GLY A 175 10.20 10.42 2.23
CA GLY A 175 9.93 8.99 2.18
C GLY A 175 10.85 8.19 3.12
N THR A 176 10.49 6.96 3.38
CA THR A 176 11.29 6.01 4.15
C THR A 176 12.35 5.41 3.25
N THR A 177 13.63 5.53 3.61
CA THR A 177 14.80 5.21 2.77
C THR A 177 14.75 3.82 2.12
N GLU A 178 14.13 2.84 2.76
CA GLU A 178 14.02 1.46 2.28
C GLU A 178 13.10 1.32 1.05
N TYR A 179 12.03 2.14 0.98
CA TYR A 179 11.01 2.12 -0.08
C TYR A 179 11.20 3.25 -1.10
N MET A 180 12.17 4.13 -0.87
CA MET A 180 12.42 5.31 -1.69
C MET A 180 13.14 4.95 -2.98
N ALA A 181 12.61 5.40 -4.11
CA ALA A 181 13.24 5.21 -5.40
C ALA A 181 14.56 6.01 -5.51
N PRO A 182 15.60 5.49 -6.23
CA PRO A 182 16.91 6.16 -6.32
C PRO A 182 16.83 7.59 -6.85
N GLU A 183 16.02 7.86 -7.87
CA GLU A 183 15.80 9.20 -8.41
C GLU A 183 15.15 10.14 -7.38
N GLN A 184 14.29 9.62 -6.53
CA GLN A 184 13.67 10.37 -5.45
C GLN A 184 14.70 10.73 -4.36
N ALA A 185 15.56 9.77 -3.99
CA ALA A 185 16.64 9.99 -3.04
C ALA A 185 17.67 11.02 -3.55
N ARG A 186 17.88 11.09 -4.86
CA ARG A 186 18.78 12.08 -5.50
C ARG A 186 18.10 13.44 -5.74
N GLY A 187 16.80 13.59 -5.44
CA GLY A 187 16.05 14.82 -5.71
C GLY A 187 15.85 15.11 -7.21
N GLU A 188 15.87 14.08 -8.03
CA GLU A 188 15.65 14.15 -9.48
C GLU A 188 14.14 14.22 -9.81
N ALA A 189 13.80 14.30 -11.10
CA ALA A 189 12.41 14.27 -11.53
C ALA A 189 11.78 12.90 -11.23
N VAL A 190 10.69 12.91 -10.49
CA VAL A 190 9.98 11.71 -10.03
C VAL A 190 8.67 11.58 -10.78
N ASP A 191 8.43 10.41 -11.40
CA ASP A 191 7.15 10.05 -12.01
C ASP A 191 6.50 8.85 -11.28
N HIS A 192 5.41 8.33 -11.83
CA HIS A 192 4.65 7.19 -11.27
C HIS A 192 5.48 5.90 -11.10
N ARG A 193 6.63 5.78 -11.77
CA ARG A 193 7.54 4.62 -11.63
C ARG A 193 8.30 4.61 -10.31
N ALA A 194 8.28 5.71 -9.56
CA ALA A 194 8.76 5.70 -8.18
C ALA A 194 7.84 4.86 -7.28
N ASP A 195 6.52 4.91 -7.48
CA ASP A 195 5.59 4.05 -6.77
C ASP A 195 5.73 2.58 -7.17
N VAL A 196 6.08 2.30 -8.44
CA VAL A 196 6.43 0.92 -8.88
C VAL A 196 7.65 0.39 -8.12
N PHE A 197 8.68 1.21 -7.90
CA PHE A 197 9.84 0.84 -7.09
C PHE A 197 9.44 0.53 -5.64
N ALA A 198 8.65 1.39 -5.02
CA ALA A 198 8.16 1.20 -3.64
C ALA A 198 7.31 -0.07 -3.50
N LEU A 199 6.43 -0.35 -4.46
CA LEU A 199 5.67 -1.59 -4.53
C LEU A 199 6.59 -2.81 -4.70
N GLY A 200 7.66 -2.70 -5.48
CA GLY A 200 8.69 -3.72 -5.59
C GLY A 200 9.39 -4.03 -4.27
N ALA A 201 9.73 -3.00 -3.49
CA ALA A 201 10.30 -3.13 -2.16
C ALA A 201 9.31 -3.79 -1.18
N MET A 202 8.05 -3.40 -1.25
CA MET A 202 6.97 -4.02 -0.47
C MET A 202 6.77 -5.51 -0.86
N LEU A 203 6.83 -5.83 -2.14
CA LEU A 203 6.69 -7.21 -2.61
C LEU A 203 7.86 -8.11 -2.16
N GLU A 204 9.07 -7.57 -2.09
CA GLU A 204 10.26 -8.29 -1.61
C GLU A 204 10.12 -8.70 -0.15
N SER A 205 9.46 -7.87 0.69
CA SER A 205 9.17 -8.21 2.09
C SER A 205 8.05 -9.24 2.27
N ILE A 206 7.25 -9.49 1.23
CA ILE A 206 6.10 -10.40 1.29
C ILE A 206 6.50 -11.86 1.06
N ALA A 207 7.46 -12.15 0.18
CA ALA A 207 7.72 -13.50 -0.28
C ALA A 207 9.19 -13.76 -0.65
N GLU A 208 9.67 -14.95 -0.32
CA GLU A 208 11.03 -15.44 -0.62
C GLU A 208 11.09 -16.31 -1.89
N LEU A 209 9.97 -16.53 -2.56
CA LEU A 209 9.93 -17.42 -3.74
C LEU A 209 10.57 -16.75 -4.96
N ALA A 210 11.45 -17.48 -5.64
CA ALA A 210 12.24 -16.97 -6.75
C ALA A 210 11.43 -16.24 -7.85
N PRO A 211 10.25 -16.69 -8.29
CA PRO A 211 9.45 -15.95 -9.26
C PRO A 211 8.97 -14.59 -8.72
N VAL A 212 8.53 -14.52 -7.43
CA VAL A 212 8.06 -13.28 -6.80
C VAL A 212 9.22 -12.33 -6.58
N LEU A 213 10.38 -12.83 -6.14
CA LEU A 213 11.61 -12.04 -6.03
C LEU A 213 12.08 -11.51 -7.38
N ALA A 214 11.86 -12.24 -8.49
CA ALA A 214 12.19 -11.74 -9.82
C ALA A 214 11.28 -10.56 -10.22
N ILE A 215 9.99 -10.61 -9.87
CA ILE A 215 9.05 -9.49 -10.06
C ILE A 215 9.52 -8.29 -9.23
N ALA A 216 9.80 -8.49 -7.94
CA ALA A 216 10.26 -7.44 -7.02
C ALA A 216 11.54 -6.77 -7.54
N ARG A 217 12.54 -7.55 -7.96
CA ARG A 217 13.81 -7.04 -8.52
C ARG A 217 13.61 -6.23 -9.79
N LYS A 218 12.74 -6.68 -10.71
CA LYS A 218 12.41 -5.89 -11.92
C LYS A 218 11.76 -4.58 -11.54
N ALA A 219 10.82 -4.57 -10.59
CA ALA A 219 10.17 -3.35 -10.11
C ALA A 219 11.17 -2.40 -9.43
N ARG A 220 12.19 -2.94 -8.74
CA ARG A 220 13.25 -2.20 -8.02
C ARG A 220 14.49 -1.90 -8.86
N SER A 221 14.45 -2.02 -10.18
CA SER A 221 15.58 -1.61 -11.03
C SER A 221 15.96 -0.15 -10.76
N ASP A 222 17.26 0.15 -10.69
CA ASP A 222 17.74 1.52 -10.43
C ASP A 222 17.25 2.48 -11.51
N GLU A 223 17.35 2.06 -12.77
CA GLU A 223 16.85 2.82 -13.93
C GLU A 223 15.33 2.68 -14.07
N PRO A 224 14.57 3.79 -14.01
CA PRO A 224 13.11 3.76 -14.17
C PRO A 224 12.63 3.12 -15.48
N ALA A 225 13.40 3.24 -16.56
CA ALA A 225 13.08 2.63 -17.86
C ALA A 225 13.14 1.09 -17.82
N SER A 226 13.90 0.49 -16.89
CA SER A 226 14.06 -0.94 -16.72
C SER A 226 13.00 -1.56 -15.81
N ARG A 227 12.22 -0.75 -15.11
CA ARG A 227 11.09 -1.19 -14.26
C ARG A 227 9.87 -1.59 -15.10
N TYR A 228 8.82 -2.08 -14.44
CA TYR A 228 7.49 -2.06 -15.04
C TYR A 228 7.11 -0.61 -15.32
N GLN A 229 6.52 -0.36 -16.48
CA GLN A 229 6.20 1.01 -16.90
C GLN A 229 4.89 1.52 -16.27
N ASP A 230 4.10 0.62 -15.69
CA ASP A 230 2.89 0.92 -14.93
C ASP A 230 2.66 -0.14 -13.84
N VAL A 231 1.81 0.19 -12.88
CA VAL A 231 1.46 -0.71 -11.77
C VAL A 231 0.61 -1.89 -12.24
N GLN A 232 -0.17 -1.72 -13.31
CA GLN A 232 -1.00 -2.78 -13.88
C GLN A 232 -0.15 -3.92 -14.42
N SER A 233 0.97 -3.62 -15.07
CA SER A 233 1.93 -4.62 -15.58
C SER A 233 2.60 -5.38 -14.43
N LEU A 234 2.95 -4.70 -13.33
CA LEU A 234 3.45 -5.34 -12.11
C LEU A 234 2.39 -6.29 -11.51
N ALA A 235 1.17 -5.81 -11.34
CA ALA A 235 0.05 -6.58 -10.79
C ALA A 235 -0.30 -7.79 -11.67
N ALA A 236 -0.23 -7.65 -13.00
CA ALA A 236 -0.46 -8.73 -13.94
C ALA A 236 0.55 -9.88 -13.75
N ASP A 237 1.83 -9.56 -13.50
CA ASP A 237 2.86 -10.57 -13.28
C ASP A 237 2.67 -11.30 -11.93
N VAL A 238 2.28 -10.59 -10.87
CA VAL A 238 1.89 -11.20 -9.59
C VAL A 238 0.65 -12.10 -9.75
N SER A 239 -0.34 -11.65 -10.52
CA SER A 239 -1.55 -12.43 -10.81
C SER A 239 -1.24 -13.70 -11.61
N ARG A 240 -0.28 -13.64 -12.56
CA ARG A 240 0.20 -14.84 -13.27
C ARG A 240 0.81 -15.85 -12.31
N PHE A 241 1.63 -15.38 -11.36
CA PHE A 241 2.20 -16.24 -10.32
C PHE A 241 1.11 -16.95 -9.51
N LEU A 242 0.13 -16.22 -8.99
CA LEU A 242 -1.00 -16.79 -8.24
C LEU A 242 -1.81 -17.81 -9.06
N ALA A 243 -1.97 -17.55 -10.36
CA ALA A 243 -2.64 -18.46 -11.28
C ALA A 243 -1.75 -19.66 -11.72
N GLY A 244 -0.54 -19.81 -11.18
CA GLY A 244 0.40 -20.86 -11.56
C GLY A 244 0.91 -20.74 -13.01
N ARG A 245 0.88 -19.53 -13.59
CA ARG A 245 1.35 -19.22 -14.95
C ARG A 245 2.80 -18.77 -14.94
N ALA A 246 3.44 -18.74 -16.11
CA ALA A 246 4.76 -18.18 -16.27
C ALA A 246 4.75 -16.68 -15.97
N VAL A 247 5.75 -16.24 -15.18
CA VAL A 247 5.99 -14.85 -14.82
C VAL A 247 6.94 -14.23 -15.85
N GLU A 248 6.63 -13.05 -16.37
CA GLU A 248 7.46 -12.40 -17.41
C GLU A 248 8.84 -12.01 -16.87
N ALA A 249 8.91 -11.55 -15.62
CA ALA A 249 10.17 -11.17 -14.98
C ALA A 249 11.08 -12.36 -14.69
N HIS A 250 10.58 -13.60 -14.75
CA HIS A 250 11.34 -14.81 -14.38
C HIS A 250 11.56 -15.70 -15.58
N ARG A 251 12.82 -15.85 -16.01
CA ARG A 251 13.20 -16.86 -17.02
C ARG A 251 13.14 -18.23 -16.39
N GLU A 252 12.07 -18.98 -16.66
CA GLU A 252 11.93 -20.34 -16.17
C GLU A 252 12.95 -21.28 -16.80
N ARG A 253 13.59 -22.08 -15.94
CA ARG A 253 14.37 -23.23 -16.39
C ARG A 253 13.41 -24.34 -16.87
N LEU A 254 13.90 -25.22 -17.76
CA LEU A 254 13.12 -26.36 -18.24
C LEU A 254 12.54 -27.22 -17.10
N VAL A 255 13.29 -27.33 -16.00
CA VAL A 255 12.86 -28.06 -14.79
C VAL A 255 11.63 -27.40 -14.16
N ASP A 256 11.59 -26.07 -14.08
CA ASP A 256 10.47 -25.32 -13.50
C ASP A 256 9.20 -25.47 -14.36
N ARG A 257 9.37 -25.50 -15.70
CA ARG A 257 8.29 -25.79 -16.65
C ARG A 257 7.72 -27.19 -16.47
N LEU A 258 8.58 -28.18 -16.34
CA LEU A 258 8.19 -29.58 -16.12
C LEU A 258 7.50 -29.77 -14.77
N ALA A 259 8.02 -29.16 -13.71
CA ALA A 259 7.43 -29.22 -12.38
C ALA A 259 6.03 -28.55 -12.34
N ARG A 260 5.85 -27.43 -13.04
CA ARG A 260 4.55 -26.75 -13.16
C ARG A 260 3.58 -27.59 -14.00
N PHE A 261 4.03 -28.16 -15.12
CA PHE A 261 3.23 -29.05 -15.93
C PHE A 261 2.77 -30.28 -15.12
N GLY A 262 3.67 -30.88 -14.35
CA GLY A 262 3.36 -32.01 -13.46
C GLY A 262 2.33 -31.64 -12.39
N ARG A 263 2.42 -30.45 -11.77
CA ARG A 263 1.44 -29.99 -10.78
C ARG A 263 0.07 -29.71 -11.42
N ARG A 264 0.05 -29.08 -12.59
CA ARG A 264 -1.20 -28.73 -13.29
C ARG A 264 -1.94 -29.97 -13.80
N TYR A 265 -1.20 -30.96 -14.28
CA TYR A 265 -1.76 -32.17 -14.87
C TYR A 265 -1.59 -33.40 -13.98
N ARG A 266 -1.40 -33.23 -12.67
CA ARG A 266 -1.17 -34.33 -11.73
C ARG A 266 -2.25 -35.41 -11.80
N LEU A 267 -3.52 -35.04 -11.86
CA LEU A 267 -4.66 -35.98 -11.95
C LEU A 267 -4.68 -36.74 -13.29
N PRO A 268 -4.64 -36.09 -14.47
CA PRO A 268 -4.52 -36.76 -15.74
C PRO A 268 -3.29 -37.69 -15.82
N ILE A 269 -2.13 -37.21 -15.35
CA ILE A 269 -0.89 -38.03 -15.35
C ILE A 269 -1.06 -39.27 -14.47
N LEU A 270 -1.65 -39.12 -13.28
CA LEU A 270 -1.88 -40.22 -12.36
C LEU A 270 -2.86 -41.23 -12.95
N LEU A 271 -3.94 -40.78 -13.60
CA LEU A 271 -4.90 -41.68 -14.30
C LEU A 271 -4.25 -42.46 -15.43
N VAL A 272 -3.43 -41.78 -16.24
CA VAL A 272 -2.69 -42.45 -17.34
C VAL A 272 -1.70 -43.47 -16.78
N LEU A 273 -0.94 -43.14 -15.73
CA LEU A 273 -0.02 -44.06 -15.08
C LEU A 273 -0.75 -45.25 -14.49
N THR A 274 -1.86 -45.04 -13.78
CA THR A 274 -2.67 -46.12 -13.20
C THR A 274 -3.22 -47.06 -14.30
N TYR A 275 -3.71 -46.47 -15.40
CA TYR A 275 -4.16 -47.26 -16.55
C TYR A 275 -3.04 -48.12 -17.18
N LEU A 276 -1.86 -47.51 -17.38
CA LEU A 276 -0.70 -48.21 -17.93
C LEU A 276 -0.24 -49.37 -17.02
N VAL A 277 -0.18 -49.12 -15.70
CA VAL A 277 0.16 -50.15 -14.72
C VAL A 277 -0.86 -51.30 -14.74
N ALA A 278 -2.16 -50.97 -14.71
CA ALA A 278 -3.22 -52.00 -14.80
C ALA A 278 -3.14 -52.81 -16.08
N ARG A 279 -2.87 -52.16 -17.22
CA ARG A 279 -2.70 -52.85 -18.51
C ARG A 279 -1.48 -53.76 -18.55
N ILE A 280 -0.36 -53.32 -17.99
CA ILE A 280 0.86 -54.15 -17.88
C ILE A 280 0.61 -55.40 -17.01
N LEU A 281 -0.04 -55.20 -15.85
CA LEU A 281 -0.40 -56.31 -14.96
C LEU A 281 -1.35 -57.31 -15.66
N LEU A 282 -2.31 -56.82 -16.41
CA LEU A 282 -3.26 -57.66 -17.14
C LEU A 282 -2.56 -58.48 -18.25
N LEU A 283 -1.65 -57.84 -19.00
CA LEU A 283 -0.84 -58.54 -20.02
C LEU A 283 0.09 -59.61 -19.41
N TRP A 284 0.65 -59.31 -18.25
CA TRP A 284 1.49 -60.27 -17.53
C TRP A 284 0.68 -61.51 -17.04
N LEU A 285 -0.56 -61.23 -16.53
CA LEU A 285 -1.46 -62.31 -16.05
C LEU A 285 -1.96 -63.22 -17.19
N VAL A 286 -2.07 -62.71 -18.41
CA VAL A 286 -2.53 -63.49 -19.61
C VAL A 286 -1.39 -64.30 -20.22
N HIS A 287 -0.14 -63.95 -19.93
CA HIS A 287 1.05 -64.65 -20.47
C HIS A 287 1.72 -65.58 -19.47
N VAL A 288 1.22 -65.68 -18.25
CA VAL A 288 1.57 -66.72 -17.25
C VAL A 288 0.44 -67.74 -17.13
#